data_efb57c40ed5babb2f5c9b48b031b69eb
#
_entry.id   efb57c40ed5babb2f5c9b48b031b69eb
#
_cell.length_a   1.000
_cell.length_b   1.000
_cell.length_c   1.000
_cell.angle_alpha   90.00
_cell.angle_beta   90.00
_cell.angle_gamma   90.00
#
_symmetry.space_group_name_H-M   'P 1'
#
loop_
_entity.id
_entity.type
_entity.pdbx_description
1 polymer ?
#
loop_
_entity_poly.entity_id
_entity_poly.type
_entity_poly.pdbx_seq_one_letter_code
_entity_poly.pdbx_strand_id
1 'polypeptide(L)'
;MDSADLFLDFKSPAFRNDPYPLYARLRARTALVPVRGSYLRGALFATRYQAVAELLKDPRFANDAHHAGASHAMGAWWMPRLFQTMGNNMLNSDEPRHKRLRNLVSRAFTPVRVREMRRAAEVIVERLLDDAARRGEVDLMSAFALPLPLAIISEMMGIPEADRARFHRGMTSLTNSFSGGIVGVLMQIPNGNRLLRLFEALIDKRRAEPRDDLISALVQAEEDGDRLSADDMVSMVFLLLLAGHETTVNLIGTGTLALLQHPEQLAALRARPEGIQCAIEELLRFTSPAIFTAPRYAREDLEFQGHKVTRGTPILGGVASANRDEKAFTDPERLDLAREPNKHLALGIGIHFCMGAPLARLEGSLAIPALIQRFPAMRLAVPAEQLQWRLPGNIRGLVALPLRPT
;
A
#
# COMPACT_ATOMS: atom_id res chain seq x y z
N MET A 1 -19.51 8.70 -29.99
CA MET A 1 -19.25 7.54 -29.11
C MET A 1 -20.07 7.76 -27.86
N ASP A 2 -21.08 6.93 -27.68
CA ASP A 2 -22.06 7.01 -26.60
C ASP A 2 -21.43 6.88 -25.21
N SER A 3 -22.05 7.49 -24.20
CA SER A 3 -21.69 7.38 -22.78
C SER A 3 -21.65 5.94 -22.26
N ALA A 4 -22.23 4.98 -23.00
CA ALA A 4 -22.26 3.56 -22.70
C ALA A 4 -20.89 2.84 -22.81
N ASP A 5 -19.90 3.47 -23.47
CA ASP A 5 -18.56 2.89 -23.70
C ASP A 5 -17.48 3.37 -22.72
N LEU A 6 -17.84 4.19 -21.73
CA LEU A 6 -16.92 4.70 -20.72
C LEU A 6 -16.93 3.79 -19.49
N PHE A 7 -16.01 2.86 -19.44
CA PHE A 7 -15.80 1.98 -18.26
C PHE A 7 -14.32 1.71 -18.04
N LEU A 8 -13.98 1.31 -16.83
CA LEU A 8 -12.64 0.86 -16.46
C LEU A 8 -12.64 -0.67 -16.33
N ASP A 9 -11.84 -1.36 -17.14
CA ASP A 9 -11.71 -2.82 -17.08
C ASP A 9 -10.39 -3.20 -16.35
N PHE A 10 -10.51 -3.73 -15.14
CA PHE A 10 -9.37 -4.18 -14.34
C PHE A 10 -8.66 -5.42 -14.90
N LYS A 11 -9.31 -6.18 -15.79
CA LYS A 11 -8.71 -7.34 -16.44
C LYS A 11 -7.97 -7.01 -17.72
N SER A 12 -8.14 -5.81 -18.25
CA SER A 12 -7.48 -5.35 -19.46
C SER A 12 -5.95 -5.38 -19.33
N PRO A 13 -5.23 -6.01 -20.28
CA PRO A 13 -3.77 -5.92 -20.31
C PRO A 13 -3.25 -4.49 -20.38
N ALA A 14 -3.93 -3.61 -21.12
CA ALA A 14 -3.59 -2.18 -21.20
C ALA A 14 -3.64 -1.51 -19.81
N PHE A 15 -4.68 -1.79 -19.02
CA PHE A 15 -4.79 -1.28 -17.66
C PHE A 15 -3.67 -1.79 -16.74
N ARG A 16 -3.30 -3.04 -16.86
CA ARG A 16 -2.23 -3.63 -16.04
C ARG A 16 -0.87 -3.04 -16.37
N ASN A 17 -0.56 -2.95 -17.67
CA ASN A 17 0.77 -2.53 -18.13
C ASN A 17 0.98 -1.02 -17.98
N ASP A 18 0.02 -0.22 -18.45
CA ASP A 18 0.06 1.24 -18.32
C ASP A 18 -1.34 1.84 -18.20
N PRO A 19 -1.84 2.09 -16.97
CA PRO A 19 -3.18 2.64 -16.76
C PRO A 19 -3.28 4.16 -17.04
N TYR A 20 -2.17 4.89 -17.09
CA TYR A 20 -2.16 6.35 -17.09
C TYR A 20 -2.81 6.99 -18.32
N PRO A 21 -2.59 6.52 -19.58
CA PRO A 21 -3.30 7.05 -20.72
C PRO A 21 -4.82 6.82 -20.66
N LEU A 22 -5.25 5.69 -20.07
CA LEU A 22 -6.66 5.41 -19.85
C LEU A 22 -7.23 6.37 -18.80
N TYR A 23 -6.53 6.56 -17.68
CA TYR A 23 -6.95 7.51 -16.65
C TYR A 23 -7.09 8.94 -17.18
N ALA A 24 -6.14 9.44 -17.98
CA ALA A 24 -6.22 10.77 -18.58
C ALA A 24 -7.48 10.91 -19.43
N ARG A 25 -7.80 9.92 -20.28
CA ARG A 25 -9.02 9.93 -21.11
C ARG A 25 -10.30 9.93 -20.26
N LEU A 26 -10.32 9.16 -19.17
CA LEU A 26 -11.48 9.07 -18.27
C LEU A 26 -11.65 10.38 -17.48
N ARG A 27 -10.59 10.94 -16.91
CA ARG A 27 -10.60 12.23 -16.18
C ARG A 27 -11.14 13.37 -17.03
N ALA A 28 -10.72 13.44 -18.29
CA ALA A 28 -11.18 14.48 -19.20
C ALA A 28 -12.71 14.45 -19.42
N ARG A 29 -13.34 13.28 -19.34
CA ARG A 29 -14.77 13.09 -19.66
C ARG A 29 -15.68 13.14 -18.45
N THR A 30 -15.32 12.43 -17.37
CA THR A 30 -16.23 12.27 -16.23
C THR A 30 -15.47 12.07 -14.92
N ALA A 31 -16.11 12.41 -13.80
CA ALA A 31 -15.59 12.19 -12.46
C ALA A 31 -15.80 10.75 -11.96
N LEU A 32 -16.86 10.05 -12.45
CA LEU A 32 -17.16 8.68 -12.09
C LEU A 32 -17.34 7.82 -13.35
N VAL A 33 -16.81 6.59 -13.32
CA VAL A 33 -17.00 5.58 -14.38
C VAL A 33 -17.34 4.24 -13.77
N PRO A 34 -18.17 3.40 -14.45
CA PRO A 34 -18.39 2.01 -14.06
C PRO A 34 -17.10 1.18 -14.13
N VAL A 35 -16.96 0.21 -13.22
CA VAL A 35 -15.85 -0.74 -13.21
C VAL A 35 -16.32 -2.10 -13.72
N ARG A 36 -15.55 -2.69 -14.63
CA ARG A 36 -15.71 -4.08 -15.09
C ARG A 36 -14.53 -4.93 -14.58
N GLY A 37 -14.76 -6.24 -14.49
CA GLY A 37 -13.71 -7.17 -14.04
C GLY A 37 -13.42 -7.15 -12.53
N SER A 38 -14.13 -6.31 -11.75
CA SER A 38 -14.08 -6.29 -10.30
C SER A 38 -14.97 -7.37 -9.68
N TYR A 39 -14.59 -7.85 -8.50
CA TYR A 39 -15.46 -8.67 -7.64
C TYR A 39 -16.60 -7.84 -6.99
N LEU A 40 -16.48 -6.52 -6.98
CA LEU A 40 -17.51 -5.60 -6.49
C LEU A 40 -18.50 -5.31 -7.60
N ARG A 41 -19.69 -5.88 -7.51
CA ARG A 41 -20.77 -5.64 -8.49
C ARG A 41 -21.23 -4.18 -8.42
N GLY A 42 -21.42 -3.57 -9.60
CA GLY A 42 -21.89 -2.19 -9.71
C GLY A 42 -20.90 -1.14 -9.20
N ALA A 43 -19.63 -1.51 -9.02
CA ALA A 43 -18.63 -0.57 -8.54
C ALA A 43 -18.42 0.60 -9.52
N LEU A 44 -18.24 1.79 -8.95
CA LEU A 44 -17.81 2.99 -9.63
C LEU A 44 -16.36 3.30 -9.29
N PHE A 45 -15.69 4.06 -10.17
CA PHE A 45 -14.32 4.52 -9.98
C PHE A 45 -14.28 6.05 -10.11
N ALA A 46 -13.82 6.71 -9.05
CA ALA A 46 -13.61 8.16 -9.04
C ALA A 46 -12.27 8.47 -9.74
N THR A 47 -12.32 9.26 -10.80
CA THR A 47 -11.17 9.49 -11.70
C THR A 47 -10.38 10.76 -11.37
N ARG A 48 -11.04 11.80 -10.83
CA ARG A 48 -10.48 13.14 -10.61
C ARG A 48 -9.99 13.33 -9.18
N TYR A 49 -8.99 14.17 -9.00
CA TYR A 49 -8.43 14.51 -7.68
C TYR A 49 -9.51 14.98 -6.69
N GLN A 50 -10.33 15.95 -7.10
CA GLN A 50 -11.38 16.48 -6.23
C GLN A 50 -12.40 15.41 -5.84
N ALA A 51 -12.81 14.55 -6.77
CA ALA A 51 -13.75 13.46 -6.50
C ALA A 51 -13.17 12.45 -5.50
N VAL A 52 -11.89 12.08 -5.65
CA VAL A 52 -11.22 11.16 -4.71
C VAL A 52 -11.04 11.82 -3.35
N ALA A 53 -10.63 13.09 -3.30
CA ALA A 53 -10.44 13.82 -2.07
C ALA A 53 -11.75 14.01 -1.28
N GLU A 54 -12.86 14.28 -1.98
CA GLU A 54 -14.20 14.37 -1.40
C GLU A 54 -14.67 13.00 -0.89
N LEU A 55 -14.60 11.95 -1.73
CA LEU A 55 -14.97 10.58 -1.36
C LEU A 55 -14.31 10.11 -0.05
N LEU A 56 -13.04 10.49 0.17
CA LEU A 56 -12.28 10.08 1.35
C LEU A 56 -12.67 10.83 2.63
N LYS A 57 -13.38 11.95 2.54
CA LYS A 57 -13.76 12.80 3.66
C LYS A 57 -15.26 12.83 3.93
N ASP A 58 -16.07 12.48 2.94
CA ASP A 58 -17.54 12.62 3.02
C ASP A 58 -18.13 11.52 3.92
N PRO A 59 -18.79 11.89 5.03
CA PRO A 59 -19.37 10.94 5.99
C PRO A 59 -20.56 10.14 5.43
N ARG A 60 -21.11 10.55 4.28
CA ARG A 60 -22.16 9.79 3.58
C ARG A 60 -21.63 8.49 2.96
N PHE A 61 -20.32 8.29 2.95
CA PHE A 61 -19.69 7.05 2.50
C PHE A 61 -19.09 6.26 3.66
N ALA A 62 -19.44 4.98 3.74
CA ALA A 62 -18.93 4.05 4.73
C ALA A 62 -17.72 3.28 4.22
N ASN A 63 -16.84 2.89 5.12
CA ASN A 63 -15.84 1.85 4.87
C ASN A 63 -16.39 0.45 5.15
N ASP A 64 -17.27 0.35 6.13
CA ASP A 64 -17.95 -0.89 6.44
C ASP A 64 -19.17 -1.06 5.53
N ALA A 65 -19.13 -2.09 4.70
CA ALA A 65 -20.21 -2.44 3.77
C ALA A 65 -21.55 -2.66 4.48
N HIS A 66 -21.54 -3.17 5.72
CA HIS A 66 -22.75 -3.40 6.50
C HIS A 66 -23.48 -2.10 6.84
N HIS A 67 -22.75 -1.02 7.13
CA HIS A 67 -23.35 0.29 7.41
C HIS A 67 -24.07 0.91 6.20
N ALA A 68 -23.74 0.45 5.00
CA ALA A 68 -24.41 0.84 3.77
C ALA A 68 -25.46 -0.18 3.29
N GLY A 69 -25.65 -1.29 4.01
CA GLY A 69 -26.55 -2.36 3.59
C GLY A 69 -26.05 -3.17 2.39
N ALA A 70 -24.75 -3.14 2.11
CA ALA A 70 -24.16 -3.91 1.02
C ALA A 70 -23.94 -5.38 1.45
N SER A 71 -24.36 -6.32 0.59
CA SER A 71 -24.36 -7.76 0.89
C SER A 71 -23.01 -8.46 0.76
N HIS A 72 -21.94 -7.76 0.33
CA HIS A 72 -20.67 -8.35 -0.05
C HIS A 72 -19.54 -7.95 0.91
N ALA A 73 -19.77 -8.06 2.21
CA ALA A 73 -18.76 -7.75 3.20
C ALA A 73 -17.74 -8.91 3.33
N MET A 74 -16.49 -8.63 3.00
CA MET A 74 -15.39 -9.47 3.46
C MET A 74 -15.38 -9.45 5.00
N GLY A 75 -15.23 -10.61 5.64
CA GLY A 75 -15.26 -10.69 7.10
C GLY A 75 -16.55 -11.24 7.70
N ALA A 76 -17.49 -11.70 6.88
CA ALA A 76 -18.71 -12.32 7.36
C ALA A 76 -18.40 -13.57 8.24
N TRP A 77 -19.20 -13.77 9.29
CA TRP A 77 -18.97 -14.80 10.32
C TRP A 77 -18.85 -16.24 9.79
N TRP A 78 -19.46 -16.53 8.63
CA TRP A 78 -19.41 -17.84 7.96
C TRP A 78 -18.17 -18.04 7.07
N MET A 79 -17.36 -16.99 6.83
CA MET A 79 -16.14 -17.08 6.05
C MET A 79 -15.01 -17.75 6.85
N PRO A 80 -14.01 -18.34 6.17
CA PRO A 80 -12.79 -18.79 6.82
C PRO A 80 -12.15 -17.68 7.65
N ARG A 81 -11.54 -18.02 8.79
CA ARG A 81 -10.97 -17.08 9.76
C ARG A 81 -10.02 -16.05 9.14
N LEU A 82 -9.23 -16.46 8.16
CA LEU A 82 -8.36 -15.54 7.42
C LEU A 82 -9.14 -14.36 6.83
N PHE A 83 -10.29 -14.62 6.18
CA PHE A 83 -11.10 -13.57 5.58
C PHE A 83 -11.83 -12.72 6.63
N GLN A 84 -12.23 -13.34 7.75
CA GLN A 84 -12.78 -12.59 8.88
C GLN A 84 -11.75 -11.59 9.43
N THR A 85 -10.51 -12.03 9.63
CA THR A 85 -9.40 -11.20 10.08
C THR A 85 -9.07 -10.08 9.08
N MET A 86 -9.08 -10.40 7.78
CA MET A 86 -8.85 -9.40 6.73
C MET A 86 -9.99 -8.40 6.59
N GLY A 87 -11.23 -8.79 6.89
CA GLY A 87 -12.42 -7.93 6.80
C GLY A 87 -12.65 -7.08 8.04
N ASN A 88 -12.41 -7.62 9.24
CA ASN A 88 -12.76 -7.01 10.51
C ASN A 88 -11.59 -6.24 11.14
N ASN A 89 -11.04 -5.25 10.46
CA ASN A 89 -9.93 -4.44 10.92
C ASN A 89 -10.22 -2.94 10.84
N MET A 90 -9.29 -2.11 11.30
CA MET A 90 -9.42 -0.66 11.33
C MET A 90 -9.68 -0.04 9.94
N LEU A 91 -9.09 -0.58 8.87
CA LEU A 91 -9.23 -0.04 7.51
C LEU A 91 -10.67 -0.16 6.99
N ASN A 92 -11.36 -1.25 7.36
CA ASN A 92 -12.73 -1.58 6.95
C ASN A 92 -13.78 -1.19 8.01
N SER A 93 -13.42 -0.35 8.97
CA SER A 93 -14.31 0.10 10.04
C SER A 93 -14.66 1.57 9.90
N ASP A 94 -15.85 1.93 10.36
CA ASP A 94 -16.32 3.30 10.51
C ASP A 94 -16.30 3.72 12.00
N GLU A 95 -16.54 5.01 12.27
CA GLU A 95 -16.72 5.48 13.64
C GLU A 95 -17.98 4.87 14.26
N PRO A 96 -17.99 4.57 15.56
CA PRO A 96 -16.93 4.85 16.55
C PRO A 96 -15.79 3.82 16.60
N ARG A 97 -15.97 2.62 16.02
CA ARG A 97 -14.99 1.51 16.07
C ARG A 97 -13.65 1.89 15.45
N HIS A 98 -13.66 2.55 14.28
CA HIS A 98 -12.45 3.03 13.64
C HIS A 98 -11.61 3.92 14.57
N LYS A 99 -12.24 4.95 15.17
CA LYS A 99 -11.56 5.88 16.08
C LYS A 99 -10.94 5.16 17.27
N ARG A 100 -11.69 4.24 17.89
CA ARG A 100 -11.22 3.40 18.99
C ARG A 100 -9.97 2.60 18.60
N LEU A 101 -10.03 1.81 17.53
CA LEU A 101 -8.91 1.00 17.06
C LEU A 101 -7.71 1.86 16.68
N ARG A 102 -7.94 2.98 15.99
CA ARG A 102 -6.89 3.90 15.57
C ARG A 102 -6.16 4.52 16.74
N ASN A 103 -6.87 4.96 17.77
CA ASN A 103 -6.27 5.55 18.96
C ASN A 103 -5.37 4.53 19.67
N LEU A 104 -5.86 3.32 19.90
CA LEU A 104 -5.08 2.26 20.55
C LEU A 104 -3.80 1.93 19.75
N VAL A 105 -3.92 1.77 18.44
CA VAL A 105 -2.75 1.49 17.58
C VAL A 105 -1.80 2.68 17.51
N SER A 106 -2.30 3.92 17.49
CA SER A 106 -1.47 5.12 17.44
C SER A 106 -0.59 5.30 18.69
N ARG A 107 -1.01 4.80 19.85
CA ARG A 107 -0.21 4.79 21.09
C ARG A 107 0.99 3.84 20.99
N ALA A 108 0.84 2.75 20.23
CA ALA A 108 1.91 1.78 20.02
C ALA A 108 2.80 2.16 18.82
N PHE A 109 2.19 2.65 17.72
CA PHE A 109 2.87 3.03 16.48
C PHE A 109 3.15 4.54 16.45
N THR A 110 4.15 4.98 17.18
CA THR A 110 4.48 6.41 17.33
C THR A 110 5.59 6.85 16.37
N PRO A 111 5.64 8.15 15.98
CA PRO A 111 6.76 8.68 15.21
C PRO A 111 8.13 8.54 15.93
N VAL A 112 8.15 8.48 17.27
CA VAL A 112 9.36 8.24 18.05
C VAL A 112 9.88 6.83 17.77
N ARG A 113 9.04 5.79 17.93
CA ARG A 113 9.40 4.40 17.65
C ARG A 113 9.87 4.20 16.20
N VAL A 114 9.24 4.87 15.25
CA VAL A 114 9.68 4.84 13.85
C VAL A 114 11.08 5.46 13.69
N ARG A 115 11.38 6.57 14.38
CA ARG A 115 12.73 7.17 14.34
C ARG A 115 13.79 6.26 14.97
N GLU A 116 13.46 5.56 16.05
CA GLU A 116 14.36 4.61 16.71
C GLU A 116 14.72 3.42 15.79
N MET A 117 13.82 3.05 14.89
CA MET A 117 14.08 2.03 13.87
C MET A 117 15.12 2.44 12.82
N ARG A 118 15.47 3.74 12.70
CA ARG A 118 16.39 4.25 11.67
C ARG A 118 17.72 3.47 11.64
N ARG A 119 18.38 3.31 12.79
CA ARG A 119 19.66 2.62 12.86
C ARG A 119 19.58 1.15 12.44
N ALA A 120 18.53 0.45 12.89
CA ALA A 120 18.30 -0.94 12.48
C ALA A 120 18.01 -1.03 10.98
N ALA A 121 17.22 -0.11 10.43
CA ALA A 121 16.92 -0.05 9.00
C ALA A 121 18.18 0.23 8.16
N GLU A 122 19.06 1.14 8.59
CA GLU A 122 20.35 1.43 7.94
C GLU A 122 21.22 0.16 7.86
N VAL A 123 21.35 -0.58 8.96
CA VAL A 123 22.11 -1.84 8.98
C VAL A 123 21.51 -2.88 8.02
N ILE A 124 20.18 -2.97 7.95
CA ILE A 124 19.50 -3.88 7.03
C ILE A 124 19.75 -3.47 5.57
N VAL A 125 19.65 -2.17 5.26
CA VAL A 125 19.90 -1.60 3.92
C VAL A 125 21.31 -1.97 3.47
N GLU A 126 22.34 -1.66 4.28
CA GLU A 126 23.74 -1.94 3.92
C GLU A 126 23.98 -3.43 3.67
N ARG A 127 23.49 -4.31 4.55
CA ARG A 127 23.62 -5.76 4.39
C ARG A 127 23.01 -6.23 3.07
N LEU A 128 21.81 -5.78 2.73
CA LEU A 128 21.12 -6.18 1.50
C LEU A 128 21.84 -5.65 0.24
N LEU A 129 22.40 -4.43 0.31
CA LEU A 129 23.21 -3.87 -0.77
C LEU A 129 24.53 -4.62 -0.94
N ASP A 130 25.17 -5.03 0.14
CA ASP A 130 26.39 -5.87 0.10
C ASP A 130 26.11 -7.24 -0.53
N ASP A 131 24.96 -7.84 -0.21
CA ASP A 131 24.52 -9.09 -0.83
C ASP A 131 24.21 -8.92 -2.33
N ALA A 132 23.62 -7.80 -2.73
CA ALA A 132 23.35 -7.47 -4.12
C ALA A 132 24.64 -7.17 -4.90
N ALA A 133 25.61 -6.47 -4.30
CA ALA A 133 26.89 -6.11 -4.94
C ALA A 133 27.76 -7.31 -5.33
N ARG A 134 27.58 -8.44 -4.64
CA ARG A 134 28.29 -9.69 -4.97
C ARG A 134 27.80 -10.38 -6.25
N ARG A 135 26.74 -9.85 -6.87
CA ARG A 135 26.11 -10.41 -8.08
C ARG A 135 26.37 -9.50 -9.27
N GLY A 136 26.63 -10.06 -10.45
CA GLY A 136 26.84 -9.29 -11.68
C GLY A 136 25.56 -8.71 -12.27
N GLU A 137 24.44 -9.41 -12.13
CA GLU A 137 23.10 -8.98 -12.48
C GLU A 137 22.17 -9.34 -11.33
N VAL A 138 21.26 -8.45 -10.98
CA VAL A 138 20.40 -8.63 -9.82
C VAL A 138 18.96 -8.21 -10.14
N ASP A 139 18.00 -9.02 -9.74
CA ASP A 139 16.62 -8.56 -9.65
C ASP A 139 16.43 -7.74 -8.39
N LEU A 140 16.25 -6.42 -8.52
CA LEU A 140 16.09 -5.51 -7.40
C LEU A 140 14.89 -5.86 -6.53
N MET A 141 13.80 -6.37 -7.13
CA MET A 141 12.59 -6.69 -6.36
C MET A 141 12.87 -7.78 -5.34
N SER A 142 13.47 -8.89 -5.75
CA SER A 142 13.74 -10.03 -4.87
C SER A 142 14.98 -9.88 -3.99
N ALA A 143 15.99 -9.13 -4.46
CA ALA A 143 17.25 -8.99 -3.73
C ALA A 143 17.24 -7.86 -2.70
N PHE A 144 16.41 -6.82 -2.89
CA PHE A 144 16.44 -5.61 -2.05
C PHE A 144 15.05 -5.10 -1.68
N ALA A 145 14.19 -4.79 -2.68
CA ALA A 145 12.93 -4.10 -2.42
C ALA A 145 11.96 -4.90 -1.56
N LEU A 146 11.87 -6.23 -1.76
CA LEU A 146 10.99 -7.12 -0.97
C LEU A 146 11.59 -7.45 0.41
N PRO A 147 12.87 -7.87 0.54
CA PRO A 147 13.39 -8.23 1.84
C PRO A 147 13.54 -7.06 2.82
N LEU A 148 13.75 -5.83 2.35
CA LEU A 148 13.97 -4.67 3.22
C LEU A 148 12.76 -4.36 4.10
N PRO A 149 11.55 -4.07 3.57
CA PRO A 149 10.38 -3.78 4.41
C PRO A 149 9.98 -4.99 5.29
N LEU A 150 10.14 -6.22 4.79
CA LEU A 150 9.88 -7.42 5.58
C LEU A 150 10.83 -7.56 6.77
N ALA A 151 12.11 -7.24 6.60
CA ALA A 151 13.07 -7.28 7.69
C ALA A 151 12.79 -6.18 8.73
N ILE A 152 12.50 -4.95 8.27
CA ILE A 152 12.21 -3.82 9.15
C ILE A 152 10.92 -4.08 9.96
N ILE A 153 9.84 -4.53 9.31
CA ILE A 153 8.59 -4.82 10.02
C ILE A 153 8.75 -6.00 10.99
N SER A 154 9.57 -7.01 10.63
CA SER A 154 9.88 -8.13 11.52
C SER A 154 10.61 -7.69 12.78
N GLU A 155 11.57 -6.79 12.64
CA GLU A 155 12.30 -6.19 13.76
C GLU A 155 11.35 -5.40 14.65
N MET A 156 10.58 -4.50 14.06
CA MET A 156 9.62 -3.65 14.77
C MET A 156 8.55 -4.45 15.51
N MET A 157 8.08 -5.57 14.94
CA MET A 157 7.09 -6.47 15.55
C MET A 157 7.72 -7.40 16.60
N GLY A 158 9.04 -7.44 16.72
CA GLY A 158 9.74 -8.37 17.61
C GLY A 158 9.61 -9.83 17.18
N ILE A 159 9.54 -10.12 15.86
CA ILE A 159 9.49 -11.51 15.37
C ILE A 159 10.84 -12.17 15.64
N PRO A 160 10.87 -13.30 16.37
CA PRO A 160 12.10 -14.02 16.69
C PRO A 160 12.86 -14.40 15.42
N GLU A 161 14.19 -14.33 15.44
CA GLU A 161 15.04 -14.62 14.28
C GLU A 161 14.75 -16.01 13.69
N ALA A 162 14.54 -17.01 14.54
CA ALA A 162 14.20 -18.37 14.14
C ALA A 162 12.90 -18.47 13.31
N ASP A 163 11.95 -17.52 13.50
CA ASP A 163 10.66 -17.49 12.81
C ASP A 163 10.66 -16.58 11.59
N ARG A 164 11.64 -15.66 11.43
CA ARG A 164 11.69 -14.67 10.35
C ARG A 164 11.62 -15.29 8.96
N ALA A 165 12.41 -16.33 8.71
CA ALA A 165 12.42 -17.00 7.41
C ALA A 165 11.05 -17.64 7.06
N ARG A 166 10.37 -18.23 8.07
CA ARG A 166 9.03 -18.80 7.91
C ARG A 166 7.99 -17.71 7.68
N PHE A 167 8.08 -16.62 8.45
CA PHE A 167 7.23 -15.46 8.30
C PHE A 167 7.36 -14.83 6.90
N HIS A 168 8.59 -14.54 6.44
CA HIS A 168 8.86 -13.95 5.13
C HIS A 168 8.29 -14.80 4.00
N ARG A 169 8.54 -16.12 4.00
CA ARG A 169 7.97 -17.03 2.99
C ARG A 169 6.45 -17.02 3.02
N GLY A 170 5.85 -17.02 4.20
CA GLY A 170 4.40 -16.99 4.38
C GLY A 170 3.78 -15.71 3.84
N MET A 171 4.36 -14.56 4.16
CA MET A 171 3.90 -13.25 3.67
C MET A 171 4.05 -13.11 2.16
N THR A 172 5.21 -13.45 1.60
CA THR A 172 5.45 -13.40 0.15
C THR A 172 4.48 -14.32 -0.62
N SER A 173 4.23 -15.54 -0.12
CA SER A 173 3.28 -16.46 -0.71
C SER A 173 1.85 -15.91 -0.70
N LEU A 174 1.43 -15.36 0.45
CA LEU A 174 0.10 -14.76 0.59
C LEU A 174 -0.09 -13.59 -0.38
N THR A 175 0.88 -12.69 -0.47
CA THR A 175 0.81 -11.51 -1.33
C THR A 175 0.77 -11.88 -2.82
N ASN A 176 1.60 -12.84 -3.25
CA ASN A 176 1.63 -13.29 -4.63
C ASN A 176 0.30 -13.96 -5.05
N SER A 177 -0.42 -14.56 -4.12
CA SER A 177 -1.69 -15.24 -4.41
C SER A 177 -2.82 -14.31 -4.83
N PHE A 178 -2.78 -13.04 -4.42
CA PHE A 178 -3.79 -12.06 -4.86
C PHE A 178 -3.76 -11.83 -6.38
N SER A 179 -2.63 -12.09 -7.04
CA SER A 179 -2.54 -12.06 -8.50
C SER A 179 -3.22 -13.25 -9.18
N GLY A 180 -3.44 -14.35 -8.47
CA GLY A 180 -4.11 -15.57 -8.94
C GLY A 180 -5.65 -15.54 -8.86
N GLY A 181 -6.24 -14.39 -8.52
CA GLY A 181 -7.68 -14.27 -8.36
C GLY A 181 -8.24 -15.09 -7.18
N ILE A 182 -9.53 -15.40 -7.22
CA ILE A 182 -10.22 -16.13 -6.13
C ILE A 182 -9.57 -17.48 -5.83
N VAL A 183 -9.21 -18.24 -6.86
CA VAL A 183 -8.58 -19.57 -6.69
C VAL A 183 -7.23 -19.44 -5.98
N GLY A 184 -6.39 -18.49 -6.40
CA GLY A 184 -5.11 -18.21 -5.75
C GLY A 184 -5.27 -17.88 -4.27
N VAL A 185 -6.24 -17.05 -3.93
CA VAL A 185 -6.53 -16.67 -2.53
C VAL A 185 -7.04 -17.87 -1.71
N LEU A 186 -7.94 -18.68 -2.26
CA LEU A 186 -8.45 -19.88 -1.57
C LEU A 186 -7.34 -20.90 -1.27
N MET A 187 -6.40 -21.09 -2.19
CA MET A 187 -5.24 -21.97 -1.99
C MET A 187 -4.31 -21.50 -0.86
N GLN A 188 -4.38 -20.23 -0.47
CA GLN A 188 -3.57 -19.67 0.62
C GLN A 188 -4.23 -19.73 2.00
N ILE A 189 -5.44 -20.24 2.13
CA ILE A 189 -6.11 -20.38 3.43
C ILE A 189 -5.22 -21.15 4.45
N PRO A 190 -4.60 -22.30 4.10
CA PRO A 190 -3.72 -22.99 5.05
C PRO A 190 -2.50 -22.16 5.48
N ASN A 191 -1.90 -21.43 4.55
CA ASN A 191 -0.75 -20.57 4.82
C ASN A 191 -1.16 -19.37 5.69
N GLY A 192 -2.26 -18.70 5.33
CA GLY A 192 -2.83 -17.60 6.13
C GLY A 192 -3.15 -18.03 7.56
N ASN A 193 -3.78 -19.20 7.74
CA ASN A 193 -4.06 -19.74 9.07
C ASN A 193 -2.79 -20.08 9.86
N ARG A 194 -1.67 -20.46 9.20
CA ARG A 194 -0.37 -20.64 9.89
C ARG A 194 0.20 -19.30 10.35
N LEU A 195 0.09 -18.25 9.55
CA LEU A 195 0.49 -16.89 9.92
C LEU A 195 -0.34 -16.37 11.11
N LEU A 196 -1.67 -16.55 11.08
CA LEU A 196 -2.53 -16.17 12.19
C LEU A 196 -2.11 -16.84 13.49
N ARG A 197 -1.86 -18.17 13.48
CA ARG A 197 -1.36 -18.90 14.66
C ARG A 197 0.00 -18.39 15.14
N LEU A 198 0.90 -18.02 14.23
CA LEU A 198 2.18 -17.42 14.60
C LEU A 198 1.96 -16.09 15.34
N PHE A 199 1.03 -15.25 14.87
CA PHE A 199 0.74 -13.96 15.52
C PHE A 199 0.07 -14.17 16.88
N GLU A 200 -0.87 -15.11 17.00
CA GLU A 200 -1.50 -15.48 18.28
C GLU A 200 -0.45 -15.89 19.30
N ALA A 201 0.41 -16.84 18.93
CA ALA A 201 1.46 -17.32 19.81
C ALA A 201 2.43 -16.19 20.22
N LEU A 202 2.74 -15.27 19.31
CA LEU A 202 3.59 -14.13 19.60
C LEU A 202 2.90 -13.11 20.52
N ILE A 203 1.62 -12.83 20.30
CA ILE A 203 0.81 -11.96 21.17
C ILE A 203 0.73 -12.55 22.58
N ASP A 204 0.45 -13.85 22.71
CA ASP A 204 0.37 -14.51 24.02
C ASP A 204 1.72 -14.50 24.74
N LYS A 205 2.82 -14.73 24.02
CA LYS A 205 4.16 -14.59 24.57
C LYS A 205 4.44 -13.17 25.06
N ARG A 206 4.00 -12.12 24.33
CA ARG A 206 4.21 -10.73 24.76
C ARG A 206 3.30 -10.30 25.89
N ARG A 207 2.16 -10.96 26.08
CA ARG A 207 1.33 -10.78 27.30
C ARG A 207 2.04 -11.30 28.54
N ALA A 208 2.71 -12.44 28.42
CA ALA A 208 3.46 -13.04 29.53
C ALA A 208 4.81 -12.36 29.75
N GLU A 209 5.52 -12.02 28.68
CA GLU A 209 6.89 -11.47 28.69
C GLU A 209 6.95 -10.23 27.77
N PRO A 210 6.54 -9.05 28.23
CA PRO A 210 6.64 -7.82 27.43
C PRO A 210 8.09 -7.50 27.06
N ARG A 211 8.26 -6.95 25.83
CA ARG A 211 9.56 -6.48 25.31
C ARG A 211 9.42 -5.10 24.71
N ASP A 212 10.53 -4.51 24.29
CA ASP A 212 10.49 -3.26 23.54
C ASP A 212 10.23 -3.54 22.05
N ASP A 213 8.98 -3.95 21.75
CA ASP A 213 8.49 -4.17 20.38
C ASP A 213 7.04 -3.68 20.22
N LEU A 214 6.60 -3.59 18.96
CA LEU A 214 5.28 -3.06 18.65
C LEU A 214 4.15 -3.95 19.17
N ILE A 215 4.32 -5.28 19.18
CA ILE A 215 3.30 -6.20 19.69
C ILE A 215 3.13 -6.02 21.21
N SER A 216 4.23 -5.88 21.95
CA SER A 216 4.16 -5.56 23.39
C SER A 216 3.46 -4.24 23.65
N ALA A 217 3.79 -3.21 22.87
CA ALA A 217 3.13 -1.90 22.95
C ALA A 217 1.64 -1.97 22.62
N LEU A 218 1.24 -2.77 21.63
CA LEU A 218 -0.19 -3.01 21.31
C LEU A 218 -0.91 -3.76 22.44
N VAL A 219 -0.25 -4.77 23.03
CA VAL A 219 -0.80 -5.53 24.18
C VAL A 219 -1.02 -4.62 25.38
N GLN A 220 -0.13 -3.65 25.61
CA GLN A 220 -0.20 -2.73 26.73
C GLN A 220 -1.04 -1.47 26.44
N ALA A 221 -1.38 -1.23 25.15
CA ALA A 221 -2.16 -0.06 24.78
C ALA A 221 -3.55 -0.10 25.47
N GLU A 222 -3.86 1.01 26.12
CA GLU A 222 -5.12 1.21 26.81
C GLU A 222 -5.58 2.65 26.63
N GLU A 223 -6.87 2.87 26.47
CA GLU A 223 -7.51 4.17 26.41
C GLU A 223 -8.79 4.13 27.24
N ASP A 224 -8.85 4.93 28.30
CA ASP A 224 -10.01 5.02 29.21
C ASP A 224 -10.53 3.65 29.71
N GLY A 225 -9.60 2.72 30.00
CA GLY A 225 -9.91 1.36 30.42
C GLY A 225 -10.26 0.40 29.30
N ASP A 226 -10.25 0.84 28.04
CA ASP A 226 -10.49 0.00 26.86
C ASP A 226 -9.19 -0.56 26.28
N ARG A 227 -9.24 -1.82 25.85
CA ARG A 227 -8.10 -2.57 25.26
C ARG A 227 -8.52 -3.25 23.97
N LEU A 228 -7.54 -3.56 23.13
CA LEU A 228 -7.78 -4.43 21.99
C LEU A 228 -8.23 -5.82 22.45
N SER A 229 -9.35 -6.31 21.91
CA SER A 229 -9.72 -7.72 22.08
C SER A 229 -8.68 -8.64 21.40
N ALA A 230 -8.71 -9.94 21.69
CA ALA A 230 -7.82 -10.89 21.06
C ALA A 230 -7.96 -10.88 19.52
N ASP A 231 -9.19 -10.80 19.02
CA ASP A 231 -9.46 -10.76 17.57
C ASP A 231 -9.07 -9.41 16.96
N ASP A 232 -9.35 -8.28 17.65
CA ASP A 232 -8.88 -6.96 17.21
C ASP A 232 -7.34 -6.95 17.12
N MET A 233 -6.65 -7.51 18.12
CA MET A 233 -5.19 -7.58 18.16
C MET A 233 -4.62 -8.33 16.96
N VAL A 234 -5.12 -9.55 16.70
CA VAL A 234 -4.69 -10.38 15.57
C VAL A 234 -4.99 -9.68 14.25
N SER A 235 -6.18 -9.07 14.11
CA SER A 235 -6.57 -8.35 12.91
C SER A 235 -5.71 -7.12 12.66
N MET A 236 -5.33 -6.40 13.73
CA MET A 236 -4.47 -5.22 13.62
C MET A 236 -3.02 -5.60 13.29
N VAL A 237 -2.45 -6.63 13.94
CA VAL A 237 -1.11 -7.14 13.61
C VAL A 237 -1.07 -7.60 12.15
N PHE A 238 -2.08 -8.34 11.71
CA PHE A 238 -2.19 -8.80 10.32
C PHE A 238 -2.31 -7.63 9.33
N LEU A 239 -3.15 -6.63 9.64
CA LEU A 239 -3.29 -5.42 8.81
C LEU A 239 -1.98 -4.66 8.67
N LEU A 240 -1.29 -4.39 9.78
CA LEU A 240 -0.03 -3.64 9.79
C LEU A 240 1.05 -4.35 8.96
N LEU A 241 1.11 -5.68 9.05
CA LEU A 241 2.05 -6.49 8.28
C LEU A 241 1.69 -6.52 6.79
N LEU A 242 0.43 -6.72 6.44
CA LEU A 242 0.00 -6.81 5.04
C LEU A 242 0.09 -5.46 4.32
N ALA A 243 -0.37 -4.40 4.96
CA ALA A 243 -0.38 -3.06 4.36
C ALA A 243 1.00 -2.39 4.37
N GLY A 244 1.85 -2.71 5.36
CA GLY A 244 3.12 -2.02 5.60
C GLY A 244 4.23 -2.42 4.65
N HIS A 245 4.26 -3.67 4.17
CA HIS A 245 5.43 -4.09 3.37
C HIS A 245 5.23 -3.92 1.86
N GLU A 246 4.12 -4.36 1.28
CA GLU A 246 3.99 -4.41 -0.19
C GLU A 246 3.95 -3.04 -0.86
N THR A 247 3.36 -2.06 -0.20
CA THR A 247 3.33 -0.68 -0.68
C THR A 247 4.73 -0.07 -0.74
N THR A 248 5.56 -0.32 0.28
CA THR A 248 6.94 0.17 0.32
C THR A 248 7.84 -0.60 -0.66
N VAL A 249 7.65 -1.90 -0.81
CA VAL A 249 8.29 -2.69 -1.88
C VAL A 249 8.11 -2.02 -3.25
N ASN A 250 6.87 -1.61 -3.55
CA ASN A 250 6.57 -0.98 -4.82
C ASN A 250 7.07 0.48 -4.89
N LEU A 251 7.09 1.23 -3.79
CA LEU A 251 7.73 2.55 -3.76
C LEU A 251 9.22 2.43 -4.11
N ILE A 252 9.94 1.48 -3.54
CA ILE A 252 11.37 1.28 -3.81
C ILE A 252 11.57 0.81 -5.26
N GLY A 253 10.86 -0.25 -5.68
CA GLY A 253 11.03 -0.83 -7.01
C GLY A 253 10.60 0.11 -8.13
N THR A 254 9.35 0.60 -8.10
CA THR A 254 8.85 1.49 -9.15
C THR A 254 9.44 2.90 -9.06
N GLY A 255 9.82 3.36 -7.87
CA GLY A 255 10.55 4.61 -7.68
C GLY A 255 11.94 4.54 -8.31
N THR A 256 12.67 3.43 -8.13
CA THR A 256 13.96 3.20 -8.79
C THR A 256 13.80 3.14 -10.31
N LEU A 257 12.79 2.44 -10.82
CA LEU A 257 12.50 2.43 -12.26
C LEU A 257 12.22 3.84 -12.78
N ALA A 258 11.40 4.62 -12.08
CA ALA A 258 11.11 6.00 -12.48
C ALA A 258 12.37 6.87 -12.54
N LEU A 259 13.28 6.73 -11.57
CA LEU A 259 14.57 7.44 -11.58
C LEU A 259 15.48 7.00 -12.74
N LEU A 260 15.52 5.71 -13.07
CA LEU A 260 16.29 5.21 -14.20
C LEU A 260 15.74 5.67 -15.57
N GLN A 261 14.42 5.90 -15.65
CA GLN A 261 13.76 6.46 -16.83
C GLN A 261 13.87 7.99 -16.95
N HIS A 262 14.33 8.68 -15.87
CA HIS A 262 14.50 10.13 -15.81
C HIS A 262 15.91 10.46 -15.31
N PRO A 263 16.95 10.24 -16.15
CA PRO A 263 18.34 10.36 -15.74
C PRO A 263 18.73 11.75 -15.25
N GLU A 264 18.06 12.80 -15.73
CA GLU A 264 18.25 14.17 -15.26
C GLU A 264 17.78 14.34 -13.80
N GLN A 265 16.68 13.71 -13.41
CA GLN A 265 16.17 13.73 -12.03
C GLN A 265 17.06 12.90 -11.11
N LEU A 266 17.53 11.75 -11.59
CA LEU A 266 18.49 10.92 -10.86
C LEU A 266 19.81 11.67 -10.61
N ALA A 267 20.34 12.37 -11.63
CA ALA A 267 21.53 13.20 -11.50
C ALA A 267 21.33 14.37 -10.51
N ALA A 268 20.17 15.02 -10.56
CA ALA A 268 19.81 16.10 -9.62
C ALA A 268 19.74 15.61 -8.16
N LEU A 269 19.16 14.42 -7.93
CA LEU A 269 19.09 13.82 -6.59
C LEU A 269 20.47 13.42 -6.06
N ARG A 270 21.36 12.91 -6.94
CA ARG A 270 22.77 12.62 -6.58
C ARG A 270 23.55 13.87 -6.20
N ALA A 271 23.33 14.96 -6.94
CA ALA A 271 23.99 16.23 -6.68
C ALA A 271 23.50 16.93 -5.40
N ARG A 272 22.23 16.68 -5.02
CA ARG A 272 21.57 17.30 -3.84
C ARG A 272 20.80 16.25 -3.04
N PRO A 273 21.50 15.37 -2.31
CA PRO A 273 20.88 14.28 -1.54
C PRO A 273 19.98 14.76 -0.39
N GLU A 274 20.15 16.00 0.07
CA GLU A 274 19.26 16.65 1.06
C GLU A 274 17.83 16.83 0.56
N GLY A 275 17.61 16.81 -0.76
CA GLY A 275 16.28 16.86 -1.39
C GLY A 275 15.48 15.56 -1.27
N ILE A 276 16.01 14.52 -0.61
CA ILE A 276 15.39 13.19 -0.58
C ILE A 276 13.95 13.19 -0.04
N GLN A 277 13.61 14.05 0.92
CA GLN A 277 12.25 14.09 1.48
C GLN A 277 11.23 14.52 0.41
N CYS A 278 11.52 15.59 -0.35
CA CYS A 278 10.68 16.03 -1.48
C CYS A 278 10.63 14.96 -2.57
N ALA A 279 11.77 14.32 -2.85
CA ALA A 279 11.86 13.26 -3.84
C ALA A 279 10.97 12.05 -3.48
N ILE A 280 10.89 11.64 -2.21
CA ILE A 280 10.01 10.55 -1.77
C ILE A 280 8.53 10.92 -1.95
N GLU A 281 8.12 12.15 -1.60
CA GLU A 281 6.74 12.59 -1.84
C GLU A 281 6.40 12.58 -3.35
N GLU A 282 7.33 13.02 -4.19
CA GLU A 282 7.11 12.98 -5.64
C GLU A 282 7.09 11.56 -6.20
N LEU A 283 7.95 10.68 -5.73
CA LEU A 283 7.92 9.26 -6.13
C LEU A 283 6.62 8.60 -5.68
N LEU A 284 6.11 8.91 -4.48
CA LEU A 284 4.79 8.46 -4.02
C LEU A 284 3.67 8.96 -4.92
N ARG A 285 3.70 10.24 -5.31
CA ARG A 285 2.73 10.83 -6.25
C ARG A 285 2.81 10.12 -7.61
N PHE A 286 4.02 10.08 -8.17
CA PHE A 286 4.27 9.66 -9.55
C PHE A 286 4.01 8.19 -9.78
N THR A 287 4.42 7.32 -8.84
CA THR A 287 4.27 5.86 -8.97
C THR A 287 2.99 5.32 -8.37
N SER A 288 2.47 5.98 -7.33
CA SER A 288 1.25 5.60 -6.61
C SER A 288 1.17 4.08 -6.37
N PRO A 289 1.93 3.51 -5.42
CA PRO A 289 1.97 2.06 -5.16
C PRO A 289 0.58 1.43 -4.97
N ALA A 290 -0.30 2.10 -4.22
CA ALA A 290 -1.73 1.79 -4.17
C ALA A 290 -2.45 2.66 -5.21
N ILE A 291 -2.92 2.05 -6.31
CA ILE A 291 -3.50 2.78 -7.44
C ILE A 291 -4.95 3.21 -7.22
N PHE A 292 -5.65 2.58 -6.27
CA PHE A 292 -6.98 3.00 -5.81
C PHE A 292 -7.20 2.63 -4.34
N THR A 293 -8.19 3.26 -3.73
CA THR A 293 -8.53 3.08 -2.31
C THR A 293 -9.25 1.76 -2.04
N ALA A 294 -9.37 1.38 -0.76
CA ALA A 294 -10.43 0.48 -0.35
C ALA A 294 -11.79 1.05 -0.78
N PRO A 295 -12.80 0.20 -1.05
CA PRO A 295 -14.13 0.67 -1.46
C PRO A 295 -14.76 1.55 -0.38
N ARG A 296 -15.50 2.57 -0.84
CA ARG A 296 -16.38 3.41 -0.04
C ARG A 296 -17.81 3.11 -0.47
N TYR A 297 -18.69 2.85 0.46
CA TYR A 297 -20.06 2.45 0.19
C TYR A 297 -21.01 3.60 0.50
N ALA A 298 -21.88 3.98 -0.43
CA ALA A 298 -22.90 5.00 -0.19
C ALA A 298 -23.88 4.54 0.89
N ARG A 299 -24.05 5.32 1.98
CA ARG A 299 -24.94 5.00 3.10
C ARG A 299 -26.42 5.23 2.77
N GLU A 300 -26.68 6.04 1.76
CA GLU A 300 -28.00 6.47 1.29
C GLU A 300 -27.99 6.71 -0.21
N ASP A 301 -29.15 6.92 -0.83
CA ASP A 301 -29.24 7.43 -2.19
C ASP A 301 -28.81 8.90 -2.19
N LEU A 302 -27.82 9.24 -3.02
CA LEU A 302 -27.25 10.59 -3.04
C LEU A 302 -26.78 10.99 -4.44
N GLU A 303 -26.54 12.27 -4.62
CA GLU A 303 -25.80 12.78 -5.75
C GLU A 303 -24.33 13.01 -5.38
N PHE A 304 -23.41 12.47 -6.18
CA PHE A 304 -21.98 12.63 -5.99
C PHE A 304 -21.32 12.96 -7.33
N GLN A 305 -20.65 14.11 -7.40
CA GLN A 305 -19.97 14.59 -8.60
C GLN A 305 -20.89 14.65 -9.84
N GLY A 306 -22.17 15.02 -9.66
CA GLY A 306 -23.17 15.08 -10.73
C GLY A 306 -23.73 13.72 -11.17
N HIS A 307 -23.47 12.64 -10.42
CA HIS A 307 -23.98 11.30 -10.67
C HIS A 307 -24.90 10.84 -9.56
N LYS A 308 -26.03 10.20 -9.91
CA LYS A 308 -26.90 9.51 -8.95
C LYS A 308 -26.20 8.23 -8.50
N VAL A 309 -26.04 8.10 -7.19
CA VAL A 309 -25.42 6.94 -6.52
C VAL A 309 -26.44 6.36 -5.56
N THR A 310 -26.80 5.10 -5.75
CA THR A 310 -27.73 4.40 -4.88
C THR A 310 -27.04 3.86 -3.65
N ARG A 311 -27.79 3.72 -2.56
CA ARG A 311 -27.31 3.10 -1.31
C ARG A 311 -26.64 1.75 -1.58
N GLY A 312 -25.52 1.50 -0.92
CA GLY A 312 -24.75 0.25 -1.05
C GLY A 312 -23.80 0.24 -2.25
N THR A 313 -23.84 1.23 -3.15
CA THR A 313 -22.92 1.30 -4.29
C THR A 313 -21.48 1.48 -3.80
N PRO A 314 -20.55 0.57 -4.18
CA PRO A 314 -19.14 0.74 -3.87
C PRO A 314 -18.48 1.71 -4.85
N ILE A 315 -17.70 2.67 -4.32
CA ILE A 315 -16.89 3.59 -5.11
C ILE A 315 -15.42 3.39 -4.75
N LEU A 316 -14.58 3.20 -5.75
CA LEU A 316 -13.13 3.12 -5.62
C LEU A 316 -12.52 4.49 -5.95
N GLY A 317 -11.77 5.08 -5.05
CA GLY A 317 -11.06 6.33 -5.29
C GLY A 317 -9.78 6.07 -6.09
N GLY A 318 -9.70 6.52 -7.33
CA GLY A 318 -8.56 6.33 -8.21
C GLY A 318 -7.35 7.18 -7.84
N VAL A 319 -6.55 6.72 -6.89
CA VAL A 319 -5.39 7.45 -6.34
C VAL A 319 -4.36 7.77 -7.43
N ALA A 320 -3.98 6.78 -8.23
CA ALA A 320 -3.00 6.98 -9.31
C ALA A 320 -3.53 7.92 -10.39
N SER A 321 -4.84 7.87 -10.67
CA SER A 321 -5.51 8.82 -11.56
C SER A 321 -5.51 10.23 -10.97
N ALA A 322 -5.91 10.39 -9.72
CA ALA A 322 -5.96 11.67 -9.01
C ALA A 322 -4.59 12.34 -8.89
N ASN A 323 -3.54 11.55 -8.63
CA ASN A 323 -2.16 12.04 -8.53
C ASN A 323 -1.56 12.51 -9.87
N ARG A 324 -2.25 12.25 -10.97
CA ARG A 324 -1.91 12.72 -12.33
C ARG A 324 -2.98 13.68 -12.89
N ASP A 325 -3.85 14.23 -12.03
CA ASP A 325 -4.89 15.18 -12.46
C ASP A 325 -4.29 16.57 -12.76
N GLU A 326 -4.43 17.00 -14.01
CA GLU A 326 -3.98 18.28 -14.52
C GLU A 326 -4.66 19.49 -13.86
N LYS A 327 -5.79 19.26 -13.17
CA LYS A 327 -6.47 20.30 -12.38
C LYS A 327 -5.90 20.44 -10.97
N ALA A 328 -5.12 19.46 -10.52
CA ALA A 328 -4.52 19.46 -9.19
C ALA A 328 -3.00 19.67 -9.21
N PHE A 329 -2.33 19.28 -10.31
CA PHE A 329 -0.88 19.35 -10.44
C PHE A 329 -0.50 19.98 -11.80
N THR A 330 0.44 20.90 -11.78
CA THR A 330 1.07 21.41 -13.00
C THR A 330 1.97 20.32 -13.58
N ASP A 331 1.87 20.08 -14.89
CA ASP A 331 2.64 19.04 -15.59
C ASP A 331 2.65 17.68 -14.83
N PRO A 332 1.46 17.09 -14.57
CA PRO A 332 1.36 15.92 -13.70
C PRO A 332 2.08 14.68 -14.24
N GLU A 333 2.29 14.59 -15.55
CA GLU A 333 3.00 13.49 -16.21
C GLU A 333 4.54 13.63 -16.12
N ARG A 334 5.04 14.80 -15.72
CA ARG A 334 6.46 15.02 -15.49
C ARG A 334 6.85 14.59 -14.09
N LEU A 335 7.90 13.79 -13.97
CA LEU A 335 8.58 13.55 -12.71
C LEU A 335 9.40 14.79 -12.34
N ASP A 336 9.13 15.36 -11.17
CA ASP A 336 9.82 16.53 -10.66
C ASP A 336 10.09 16.34 -9.16
N LEU A 337 11.30 15.87 -8.83
CA LEU A 337 11.70 15.55 -7.46
C LEU A 337 11.74 16.75 -6.50
N ALA A 338 11.64 17.96 -7.04
CA ALA A 338 11.55 19.20 -6.28
C ALA A 338 10.13 19.81 -6.29
N ARG A 339 9.13 19.03 -6.69
CA ARG A 339 7.74 19.50 -6.80
C ARG A 339 7.23 20.08 -5.49
N GLU A 340 6.83 21.34 -5.51
CA GLU A 340 6.22 22.04 -4.38
C GLU A 340 5.17 23.04 -4.88
N PRO A 341 3.93 23.03 -4.37
CA PRO A 341 3.39 22.09 -3.39
C PRO A 341 3.11 20.70 -4.00
N ASN A 342 3.22 19.62 -3.17
CA ASN A 342 2.94 18.26 -3.57
C ASN A 342 1.89 17.61 -2.65
N LYS A 343 0.61 17.96 -2.85
CA LYS A 343 -0.53 17.47 -2.04
C LYS A 343 -1.11 16.18 -2.61
N HIS A 344 -0.26 15.16 -2.82
CA HIS A 344 -0.69 13.90 -3.40
C HIS A 344 -1.57 13.06 -2.45
N LEU A 345 -2.34 12.14 -3.03
CA LEU A 345 -3.27 11.24 -2.32
C LEU A 345 -2.71 9.83 -2.12
N ALA A 346 -1.42 9.58 -2.40
CA ALA A 346 -0.83 8.24 -2.29
C ALA A 346 -0.89 7.65 -0.87
N LEU A 347 -0.92 8.49 0.15
CA LEU A 347 -1.06 8.10 1.56
C LEU A 347 -2.50 8.30 2.10
N GLY A 348 -3.46 8.59 1.21
CA GLY A 348 -4.82 8.94 1.58
C GLY A 348 -4.93 10.30 2.28
N ILE A 349 -6.14 10.63 2.72
CA ILE A 349 -6.47 11.82 3.53
C ILE A 349 -7.62 11.51 4.47
N GLY A 350 -7.89 12.41 5.44
CA GLY A 350 -8.98 12.25 6.41
C GLY A 350 -8.67 11.24 7.50
N ILE A 351 -9.72 10.66 8.09
CA ILE A 351 -9.59 9.76 9.24
C ILE A 351 -8.79 8.49 8.94
N HIS A 352 -8.76 8.04 7.69
CA HIS A 352 -7.98 6.89 7.21
C HIS A 352 -6.62 7.27 6.60
N PHE A 353 -6.10 8.49 6.82
CA PHE A 353 -4.73 8.82 6.42
C PHE A 353 -3.75 7.73 6.88
N CYS A 354 -2.82 7.33 6.02
CA CYS A 354 -1.94 6.19 6.25
C CYS A 354 -1.17 6.31 7.58
N MET A 355 -1.40 5.35 8.47
CA MET A 355 -0.69 5.28 9.75
C MET A 355 0.79 4.95 9.56
N GLY A 356 1.12 4.12 8.55
CA GLY A 356 2.49 3.75 8.20
C GLY A 356 3.26 4.82 7.42
N ALA A 357 2.68 6.01 7.16
CA ALA A 357 3.35 7.06 6.39
C ALA A 357 4.74 7.44 6.91
N PRO A 358 4.98 7.59 8.23
CA PRO A 358 6.32 7.87 8.75
C PRO A 358 7.32 6.75 8.44
N LEU A 359 6.89 5.48 8.50
CA LEU A 359 7.75 4.32 8.23
C LEU A 359 8.06 4.22 6.73
N ALA A 360 7.07 4.34 5.85
CA ALA A 360 7.26 4.31 4.41
C ALA A 360 8.22 5.42 3.93
N ARG A 361 8.10 6.63 4.52
CA ARG A 361 9.02 7.74 4.25
C ARG A 361 10.43 7.44 4.75
N LEU A 362 10.57 6.88 5.95
CA LEU A 362 11.85 6.45 6.48
C LEU A 362 12.51 5.41 5.56
N GLU A 363 11.81 4.35 5.24
CA GLU A 363 12.31 3.26 4.39
C GLU A 363 12.72 3.77 3.01
N GLY A 364 11.86 4.56 2.34
CA GLY A 364 12.18 5.15 1.04
C GLY A 364 13.38 6.08 1.10
N SER A 365 13.46 6.94 2.15
CA SER A 365 14.56 7.90 2.32
C SER A 365 15.91 7.26 2.69
N LEU A 366 15.91 6.02 3.16
CA LEU A 366 17.12 5.25 3.39
C LEU A 366 17.48 4.39 2.18
N ALA A 367 16.50 3.66 1.65
CA ALA A 367 16.72 2.67 0.59
C ALA A 367 17.17 3.31 -0.74
N ILE A 368 16.47 4.35 -1.20
CA ILE A 368 16.72 4.93 -2.53
C ILE A 368 18.09 5.62 -2.60
N PRO A 369 18.47 6.51 -1.67
CA PRO A 369 19.81 7.11 -1.70
C PRO A 369 20.92 6.08 -1.59
N ALA A 370 20.81 5.13 -0.66
CA ALA A 370 21.82 4.09 -0.47
C ALA A 370 22.02 3.26 -1.76
N LEU A 371 20.91 2.90 -2.42
CA LEU A 371 20.95 2.16 -3.69
C LEU A 371 21.66 2.94 -4.80
N ILE A 372 21.30 4.22 -5.01
CA ILE A 372 21.88 5.06 -6.08
C ILE A 372 23.33 5.47 -5.80
N GLN A 373 23.75 5.52 -4.53
CA GLN A 373 25.14 5.74 -4.14
C GLN A 373 25.99 4.49 -4.30
N ARG A 374 25.46 3.33 -3.88
CA ARG A 374 26.16 2.04 -3.97
C ARG A 374 26.39 1.61 -5.42
N PHE A 375 25.43 1.91 -6.31
CA PHE A 375 25.46 1.52 -7.71
C PHE A 375 25.33 2.75 -8.63
N PRO A 376 26.40 3.59 -8.73
CA PRO A 376 26.32 4.84 -9.48
C PRO A 376 26.11 4.65 -10.99
N ALA A 377 26.51 3.51 -11.54
CA ALA A 377 26.34 3.17 -12.95
C ALA A 377 25.17 2.18 -13.21
N MET A 378 24.29 1.97 -12.21
CA MET A 378 23.19 1.01 -12.39
C MET A 378 22.30 1.37 -13.57
N ARG A 379 21.90 0.35 -14.30
CA ARG A 379 20.99 0.46 -15.44
C ARG A 379 20.09 -0.75 -15.54
N LEU A 380 18.99 -0.64 -16.28
CA LEU A 380 18.17 -1.79 -16.62
C LEU A 380 18.96 -2.83 -17.37
N ALA A 381 18.79 -4.10 -17.01
CA ALA A 381 19.38 -5.23 -17.73
C ALA A 381 18.56 -5.60 -18.97
N VAL A 382 17.28 -5.20 -19.02
CA VAL A 382 16.33 -5.42 -20.12
C VAL A 382 15.65 -4.09 -20.49
N PRO A 383 15.14 -3.94 -21.72
CA PRO A 383 14.31 -2.79 -22.09
C PRO A 383 13.10 -2.63 -21.17
N ALA A 384 12.69 -1.40 -20.86
CA ALA A 384 11.60 -1.11 -19.93
C ALA A 384 10.25 -1.73 -20.37
N GLU A 385 10.04 -1.86 -21.67
CA GLU A 385 8.83 -2.44 -22.30
C GLU A 385 8.69 -3.95 -22.05
N GLN A 386 9.79 -4.62 -21.69
CA GLN A 386 9.80 -6.05 -21.34
C GLN A 386 9.51 -6.31 -19.87
N LEU A 387 9.47 -5.25 -19.04
CA LEU A 387 9.15 -5.39 -17.63
C LEU A 387 7.69 -5.83 -17.45
N GLN A 388 7.50 -6.83 -16.60
CA GLN A 388 6.19 -7.36 -16.32
C GLN A 388 5.58 -6.71 -15.07
N TRP A 389 4.33 -6.28 -15.20
CA TRP A 389 3.58 -5.66 -14.13
C TRP A 389 2.58 -6.65 -13.52
N ARG A 390 2.42 -6.56 -12.21
CA ARG A 390 1.38 -7.28 -11.45
C ARG A 390 0.44 -6.28 -10.79
N LEU A 391 -0.80 -6.71 -10.58
CA LEU A 391 -1.85 -5.93 -9.93
C LEU A 391 -2.61 -6.83 -8.94
N PRO A 392 -2.00 -7.17 -7.81
CA PRO A 392 -2.71 -7.86 -6.73
C PRO A 392 -3.63 -6.88 -6.00
N GLY A 393 -4.96 -7.04 -6.17
CA GLY A 393 -5.92 -6.12 -5.55
C GLY A 393 -5.78 -4.68 -6.09
N ASN A 394 -5.45 -3.76 -5.21
CA ASN A 394 -5.24 -2.33 -5.53
C ASN A 394 -3.77 -1.90 -5.58
N ILE A 395 -2.84 -2.83 -5.43
CA ILE A 395 -1.39 -2.56 -5.45
C ILE A 395 -0.85 -2.84 -6.86
N ARG A 396 -0.17 -1.87 -7.46
CA ARG A 396 0.49 -2.05 -8.76
C ARG A 396 2.00 -2.06 -8.57
N GLY A 397 2.66 -3.10 -9.06
CA GLY A 397 4.09 -3.26 -8.90
C GLY A 397 4.73 -4.10 -10.00
N LEU A 398 6.05 -4.16 -9.97
CA LEU A 398 6.84 -4.99 -10.88
C LEU A 398 6.89 -6.44 -10.37
N VAL A 399 6.90 -7.39 -11.31
CA VAL A 399 7.20 -8.80 -11.02
C VAL A 399 8.68 -8.95 -10.69
N ALA A 400 9.54 -8.31 -11.51
CA ALA A 400 10.99 -8.26 -11.35
C ALA A 400 11.50 -6.92 -11.89
N LEU A 401 12.64 -6.45 -11.39
CA LEU A 401 13.38 -5.32 -11.92
C LEU A 401 14.84 -5.72 -12.10
N PRO A 402 15.19 -6.35 -13.26
CA PRO A 402 16.55 -6.77 -13.54
C PRO A 402 17.47 -5.57 -13.76
N LEU A 403 18.52 -5.48 -12.96
CA LEU A 403 19.50 -4.39 -12.99
C LEU A 403 20.92 -4.95 -13.19
N ARG A 404 21.73 -4.18 -13.87
CA ARG A 404 23.19 -4.29 -13.87
C ARG A 404 23.72 -3.21 -12.93
N PRO A 405 24.33 -3.60 -11.81
CA PRO A 405 24.81 -2.65 -10.80
C PRO A 405 26.00 -1.79 -11.25
N THR A 406 26.77 -2.31 -12.20
CA THR A 406 28.03 -1.66 -12.73
C THR A 406 27.79 -0.89 -13.99
#